data_ed5fc013ccf97618522c6eea6d228fb7
#
_entry.id   ed5fc013ccf97618522c6eea6d228fb7
#
_cell.length_a   1.000
_cell.length_b   1.000
_cell.length_c   1.000
_cell.angle_alpha   90.00
_cell.angle_beta   90.00
_cell.angle_gamma   90.00
#
_symmetry.space_group_name_H-M   'P 1'
#
loop_
_entity.id
_entity.type
_entity.pdbx_description
1 polymer ?
#
loop_
_entity_poly.entity_id
_entity_poly.type
_entity_poly.pdbx_seq_one_letter_code
_entity_poly.pdbx_strand_id
1 'polypeptide(L)'
;MKKISISRRLDSFLVMTAIIISSLLSSCSGDKADVSELLSTVPADASAVVAVNVRNLAEKAGCKIEGSAIVPGKEVEALFADNDSADIDSQRIRAIFNGDAGIDPTVALAFLEGNELYITGFAASPDKFREFVKNEFEGDFQKTEDVETLGNVALKGNQFWIHASHRNDVSAEQIKRFVSLNEKLSFLSNAYSEKIASFSHDIEGWANISSLYNASGMSFQQKAMAGMGLAVLFSDAQDIAFHADFLPGQLLTSLSVLNSKGAPAKFNLPTDRIDVGLVKNLGESADNIIALAISPKLIEQLQKDLGDKNIPGMDLLAPALSALDGTSVIEMAEGAVKGVVSTKGEATAALSDLINETLNVTVTKDGKLLRFEQGEMTGNIRNAEVADRFKGAMCAMVTSSTKFVGHDFRGLPVKDIFSALIPSEGSMSLEVTVSTEMPKENFLLTFIKSNN
;
A
#
# COMPACT_ATOMS: atom_id res chain seq x y z
N MET A 1 -14.85 -29.52 28.32
CA MET A 1 -14.86 -29.25 26.86
C MET A 1 -15.62 -27.94 26.56
N LYS A 2 -15.13 -26.79 27.03
CA LYS A 2 -15.73 -25.46 26.77
C LYS A 2 -14.70 -24.36 26.38
N LYS A 3 -13.43 -24.75 26.07
CA LYS A 3 -12.35 -23.80 25.76
C LYS A 3 -12.16 -23.45 24.26
N ILE A 4 -12.94 -24.04 23.36
CA ILE A 4 -12.76 -23.86 21.90
C ILE A 4 -13.61 -22.69 21.36
N SER A 5 -14.61 -22.23 22.13
CA SER A 5 -15.54 -21.18 21.67
C SER A 5 -14.97 -19.75 21.73
N ILE A 6 -14.04 -19.47 22.66
CA ILE A 6 -13.52 -18.09 22.86
C ILE A 6 -12.49 -17.71 21.77
N SER A 7 -11.64 -18.65 21.35
CA SER A 7 -10.64 -18.42 20.28
C SER A 7 -11.33 -18.10 18.93
N ARG A 8 -12.38 -18.83 18.57
CA ARG A 8 -13.15 -18.53 17.34
C ARG A 8 -13.85 -17.18 17.35
N ARG A 9 -14.36 -16.73 18.53
CA ARG A 9 -15.02 -15.42 18.63
C ARG A 9 -14.04 -14.25 18.49
N LEU A 10 -12.80 -14.41 18.97
CA LEU A 10 -11.77 -13.38 18.85
C LEU A 10 -11.20 -13.31 17.41
N ASP A 11 -11.02 -14.48 16.77
CA ASP A 11 -10.60 -14.55 15.37
C ASP A 11 -11.65 -13.89 14.46
N SER A 12 -12.95 -14.07 14.74
CA SER A 12 -14.05 -13.42 14.04
C SER A 12 -14.06 -11.92 14.24
N PHE A 13 -13.74 -11.40 15.44
CA PHE A 13 -13.72 -9.96 15.69
C PHE A 13 -12.54 -9.27 14.99
N LEU A 14 -11.39 -9.91 14.87
CA LEU A 14 -10.26 -9.40 14.08
C LEU A 14 -10.50 -9.53 12.58
N VAL A 15 -11.10 -10.62 12.15
CA VAL A 15 -11.62 -10.76 10.78
C VAL A 15 -12.66 -9.67 10.53
N MET A 16 -13.52 -9.36 11.50
CA MET A 16 -14.49 -8.27 11.41
C MET A 16 -13.83 -6.90 11.40
N THR A 17 -12.79 -6.67 12.22
CA THR A 17 -11.99 -5.44 12.19
C THR A 17 -11.23 -5.33 10.87
N ALA A 18 -10.65 -6.43 10.36
CA ALA A 18 -10.03 -6.49 9.04
C ALA A 18 -11.07 -6.41 7.91
N ILE A 19 -12.29 -6.95 8.11
CA ILE A 19 -13.43 -6.83 7.18
C ILE A 19 -14.03 -5.42 7.26
N ILE A 20 -14.12 -4.79 8.43
CA ILE A 20 -14.50 -3.37 8.56
C ILE A 20 -13.47 -2.51 7.82
N ILE A 21 -12.18 -2.73 8.02
CA ILE A 21 -11.12 -2.05 7.27
C ILE A 21 -11.15 -2.46 5.79
N SER A 22 -11.42 -3.70 5.43
CA SER A 22 -11.44 -4.18 4.04
C SER A 22 -12.80 -4.05 3.34
N SER A 23 -13.92 -4.06 4.04
CA SER A 23 -15.25 -3.79 3.47
C SER A 23 -15.61 -2.30 3.45
N LEU A 24 -14.84 -1.47 4.15
CA LEU A 24 -14.97 -0.01 4.13
C LEU A 24 -14.22 0.63 2.95
N LEU A 25 -13.75 -0.16 1.98
CA LEU A 25 -12.91 0.30 0.89
C LEU A 25 -13.69 0.66 -0.39
N SER A 26 -14.57 1.67 -0.42
CA SER A 26 -15.23 2.03 -1.69
C SER A 26 -15.94 3.36 -1.75
N SER A 27 -15.41 4.38 -2.39
CA SER A 27 -16.16 5.37 -3.14
C SER A 27 -15.43 6.62 -3.60
N CYS A 28 -15.89 7.21 -4.65
CA CYS A 28 -15.39 8.44 -5.26
C CYS A 28 -16.26 9.65 -4.99
N SER A 29 -15.76 10.62 -4.26
CA SER A 29 -15.80 12.05 -4.53
C SER A 29 -14.90 12.72 -3.50
N GLY A 30 -14.04 13.64 -3.93
CA GLY A 30 -12.95 14.18 -3.13
C GLY A 30 -13.38 15.15 -2.04
N ASP A 31 -14.34 14.80 -1.21
CA ASP A 31 -14.59 15.53 0.03
C ASP A 31 -13.47 15.21 1.02
N LYS A 32 -12.78 16.24 1.48
CA LYS A 32 -11.74 16.09 2.50
C LYS A 32 -12.37 15.57 3.78
N ALA A 33 -11.84 14.46 4.27
CA ALA A 33 -12.16 13.95 5.58
C ALA A 33 -11.30 14.68 6.63
N ASP A 34 -11.89 15.05 7.76
CA ASP A 34 -11.16 15.64 8.89
C ASP A 34 -11.13 14.66 10.07
N VAL A 35 -9.92 14.27 10.44
CA VAL A 35 -9.66 13.38 11.58
C VAL A 35 -8.83 14.04 12.68
N SER A 36 -8.75 15.37 12.69
CA SER A 36 -7.92 16.13 13.65
C SER A 36 -8.28 15.81 15.10
N GLU A 37 -9.56 15.67 15.41
CA GLU A 37 -10.04 15.31 16.76
C GLU A 37 -9.56 13.90 17.14
N LEU A 38 -9.65 12.93 16.25
CA LEU A 38 -9.14 11.58 16.50
C LEU A 38 -7.62 11.58 16.70
N LEU A 39 -6.87 12.33 15.89
CA LEU A 39 -5.40 12.44 16.01
C LEU A 39 -4.95 13.05 17.33
N SER A 40 -5.76 13.89 17.96
CA SER A 40 -5.46 14.47 19.26
C SER A 40 -5.34 13.42 20.37
N THR A 41 -5.94 12.25 20.18
CA THR A 41 -5.92 11.12 21.12
C THR A 41 -4.95 10.01 20.75
N VAL A 42 -4.21 10.16 19.64
CA VAL A 42 -3.14 9.25 19.23
C VAL A 42 -1.82 9.72 19.85
N PRO A 43 -1.04 8.85 20.53
CA PRO A 43 0.25 9.22 21.08
C PRO A 43 1.24 9.70 20.02
N ALA A 44 2.09 10.69 20.39
CA ALA A 44 3.13 11.22 19.50
C ALA A 44 4.18 10.19 19.10
N ASP A 45 4.38 9.16 19.92
CA ASP A 45 5.29 8.04 19.71
C ASP A 45 4.60 6.81 19.06
N ALA A 46 3.41 6.98 18.53
CA ALA A 46 2.76 5.94 17.73
C ALA A 46 3.71 5.47 16.61
N SER A 47 3.76 4.16 16.40
CA SER A 47 4.63 3.53 15.38
C SER A 47 4.09 3.68 13.96
N ALA A 48 2.77 3.75 13.84
CA ALA A 48 2.06 3.96 12.58
C ALA A 48 0.68 4.56 12.84
N VAL A 49 0.18 5.33 11.88
CA VAL A 49 -1.16 5.92 11.87
C VAL A 49 -1.74 5.78 10.47
N VAL A 50 -2.98 5.32 10.39
CA VAL A 50 -3.71 5.12 9.12
C VAL A 50 -5.10 5.73 9.26
N ALA A 51 -5.41 6.71 8.43
CA ALA A 51 -6.73 7.30 8.31
C ALA A 51 -7.48 6.70 7.12
N VAL A 52 -8.76 6.42 7.31
CA VAL A 52 -9.63 5.79 6.32
C VAL A 52 -10.87 6.66 6.13
N ASN A 53 -11.12 7.07 4.89
CA ASN A 53 -12.34 7.76 4.50
C ASN A 53 -13.46 6.74 4.26
N VAL A 54 -14.14 6.36 5.34
CA VAL A 54 -15.16 5.30 5.35
C VAL A 54 -16.31 5.64 4.41
N ARG A 55 -16.76 6.90 4.41
CA ARG A 55 -17.83 7.38 3.52
C ARG A 55 -17.43 7.17 2.05
N ASN A 56 -16.27 7.71 1.67
CA ASN A 56 -15.76 7.55 0.33
C ASN A 56 -15.72 6.07 -0.06
N LEU A 57 -15.20 5.25 0.80
CA LEU A 57 -15.09 3.83 0.55
C LEU A 57 -16.46 3.15 0.39
N ALA A 58 -17.47 3.45 1.19
CA ALA A 58 -18.82 2.89 1.07
C ALA A 58 -19.51 3.25 -0.26
N GLU A 59 -19.43 4.50 -0.70
CA GLU A 59 -19.99 4.92 -1.98
C GLU A 59 -19.30 4.26 -3.20
N LYS A 60 -17.99 3.97 -3.20
CA LYS A 60 -17.24 3.18 -4.22
C LYS A 60 -17.63 1.70 -4.26
N ALA A 61 -18.12 1.09 -3.14
CA ALA A 61 -18.76 -0.22 -3.11
C ALA A 61 -20.18 -0.22 -3.70
N GLY A 62 -20.66 0.93 -4.15
CA GLY A 62 -22.02 1.06 -4.63
C GLY A 62 -23.07 1.17 -3.50
N CYS A 63 -22.62 1.49 -2.26
CA CYS A 63 -23.51 1.81 -1.15
C CYS A 63 -23.97 3.27 -1.21
N LYS A 64 -24.95 3.62 -0.40
CA LYS A 64 -25.38 5.00 -0.15
C LYS A 64 -25.24 5.30 1.34
N ILE A 65 -24.88 6.53 1.67
CA ILE A 65 -24.86 6.98 3.06
C ILE A 65 -26.14 7.77 3.35
N GLU A 66 -26.92 7.30 4.31
CA GLU A 66 -28.15 7.94 4.77
C GLU A 66 -28.08 8.18 6.29
N GLY A 67 -27.65 9.40 6.68
CA GLY A 67 -27.36 9.72 8.09
C GLY A 67 -26.17 8.92 8.60
N SER A 68 -26.38 8.10 9.63
CA SER A 68 -25.39 7.17 10.18
C SER A 68 -25.47 5.75 9.59
N ALA A 69 -26.34 5.52 8.61
CA ALA A 69 -26.48 4.22 7.96
C ALA A 69 -25.75 4.19 6.62
N ILE A 70 -25.13 3.05 6.32
CA ILE A 70 -24.61 2.69 5.02
C ILE A 70 -25.65 1.77 4.38
N VAL A 71 -26.42 2.27 3.42
CA VAL A 71 -27.38 1.47 2.68
C VAL A 71 -26.62 0.65 1.62
N PRO A 72 -26.51 -0.67 1.80
CA PRO A 72 -25.73 -1.49 0.87
C PRO A 72 -26.34 -1.48 -0.52
N GLY A 73 -25.47 -1.41 -1.55
CA GLY A 73 -25.87 -1.70 -2.91
C GLY A 73 -26.08 -3.20 -3.11
N LYS A 74 -26.70 -3.56 -4.24
CA LYS A 74 -27.06 -4.96 -4.56
C LYS A 74 -25.87 -5.94 -4.39
N GLU A 75 -24.68 -5.55 -4.79
CA GLU A 75 -23.50 -6.41 -4.78
C GLU A 75 -22.95 -6.62 -3.35
N VAL A 76 -23.00 -5.58 -2.53
CA VAL A 76 -22.64 -5.67 -1.10
C VAL A 76 -23.71 -6.47 -0.34
N GLU A 77 -24.97 -6.32 -0.71
CA GLU A 77 -26.07 -7.08 -0.13
C GLU A 77 -25.96 -8.57 -0.43
N ALA A 78 -25.45 -8.93 -1.62
CA ALA A 78 -25.21 -10.31 -2.02
C ALA A 78 -24.13 -10.99 -1.14
N LEU A 79 -23.07 -10.28 -0.73
CA LEU A 79 -22.07 -10.80 0.23
C LEU A 79 -22.69 -11.27 1.55
N PHE A 80 -23.82 -10.67 1.94
CA PHE A 80 -24.52 -11.03 3.17
C PHE A 80 -25.60 -12.11 2.96
N ALA A 81 -26.01 -12.36 1.70
CA ALA A 81 -27.08 -13.30 1.40
C ALA A 81 -26.63 -14.76 1.37
N ASP A 82 -25.39 -15.00 0.94
CA ASP A 82 -24.79 -16.34 0.83
C ASP A 82 -24.29 -16.92 2.15
N ASN A 83 -24.06 -16.06 3.15
CA ASN A 83 -23.77 -16.51 4.51
C ASN A 83 -25.08 -16.74 5.23
N ASP A 84 -25.27 -17.97 5.75
CA ASP A 84 -26.45 -18.35 6.54
C ASP A 84 -26.85 -17.20 7.49
N SER A 85 -28.08 -16.72 7.38
CA SER A 85 -28.59 -15.58 8.17
C SER A 85 -28.51 -15.77 9.70
N ALA A 86 -28.05 -16.94 10.13
CA ALA A 86 -27.75 -17.30 11.50
C ALA A 86 -26.29 -17.10 11.91
N ASP A 87 -25.38 -16.74 10.95
CA ASP A 87 -24.00 -16.46 11.30
C ASP A 87 -23.89 -15.12 12.02
N ILE A 88 -23.32 -15.17 13.24
CA ILE A 88 -23.16 -14.01 14.13
C ILE A 88 -22.38 -12.89 13.43
N ASP A 89 -21.40 -13.22 12.61
CA ASP A 89 -20.57 -12.21 11.94
C ASP A 89 -21.35 -11.44 10.87
N SER A 90 -22.22 -12.11 10.11
CA SER A 90 -23.12 -11.46 9.15
C SER A 90 -24.13 -10.52 9.83
N GLN A 91 -24.65 -10.87 11.00
CA GLN A 91 -25.54 -9.99 11.76
C GLN A 91 -24.83 -8.74 12.27
N ARG A 92 -23.58 -8.86 12.71
CA ARG A 92 -22.74 -7.76 13.18
C ARG A 92 -22.47 -6.74 12.08
N ILE A 93 -22.03 -7.24 10.92
CA ILE A 93 -21.75 -6.41 9.76
C ILE A 93 -23.02 -5.68 9.33
N ARG A 94 -24.18 -6.36 9.31
CA ARG A 94 -25.47 -5.73 8.99
C ARG A 94 -25.84 -4.63 10.01
N ALA A 95 -25.59 -4.84 11.31
CA ALA A 95 -25.87 -3.83 12.34
C ALA A 95 -25.02 -2.56 12.13
N ILE A 96 -23.76 -2.72 11.69
CA ILE A 96 -22.90 -1.58 11.35
C ILE A 96 -23.44 -0.85 10.12
N PHE A 97 -23.79 -1.59 9.06
CA PHE A 97 -24.31 -1.00 7.82
C PHE A 97 -25.66 -0.30 8.04
N ASN A 98 -26.58 -0.90 8.77
CA ASN A 98 -27.90 -0.32 9.03
C ASN A 98 -27.86 0.87 10.00
N GLY A 99 -26.72 1.20 10.58
CA GLY A 99 -26.58 2.22 11.62
C GLY A 99 -27.12 1.78 12.99
N ASP A 100 -27.42 0.49 13.16
CA ASP A 100 -27.88 -0.07 14.45
C ASP A 100 -26.73 -0.20 15.44
N ALA A 101 -25.50 -0.35 14.96
CA ALA A 101 -24.29 -0.27 15.78
C ALA A 101 -24.02 1.14 16.32
N GLY A 102 -24.71 2.17 15.83
CA GLY A 102 -24.54 3.56 16.28
C GLY A 102 -23.19 4.19 15.93
N ILE A 103 -22.43 3.64 14.99
CA ILE A 103 -21.12 4.13 14.52
C ILE A 103 -21.35 5.26 13.50
N ASP A 104 -20.50 6.29 13.54
CA ASP A 104 -20.43 7.29 12.47
C ASP A 104 -19.61 6.71 11.30
N PRO A 105 -20.21 6.53 10.12
CA PRO A 105 -19.52 5.93 8.98
C PRO A 105 -18.72 6.95 8.15
N THR A 106 -18.28 8.05 8.73
CA THR A 106 -17.58 9.09 7.96
C THR A 106 -16.11 8.76 7.84
N VAL A 107 -15.45 8.55 8.97
CA VAL A 107 -14.01 8.32 9.05
C VAL A 107 -13.68 7.32 10.16
N ALA A 108 -12.57 6.60 9.97
CA ALA A 108 -11.94 5.79 11.01
C ALA A 108 -10.43 6.02 10.99
N LEU A 109 -9.80 5.85 12.14
CA LEU A 109 -8.37 5.96 12.31
C LEU A 109 -7.85 4.72 13.02
N ALA A 110 -6.79 4.12 12.49
CA ALA A 110 -6.05 3.05 13.15
C ALA A 110 -4.66 3.52 13.52
N PHE A 111 -4.13 3.10 14.67
CA PHE A 111 -2.76 3.40 15.06
C PHE A 111 -2.10 2.26 15.82
N LEU A 112 -0.77 2.19 15.72
CA LEU A 112 0.05 1.24 16.46
C LEU A 112 0.76 1.97 17.60
N GLU A 113 0.53 1.53 18.83
CA GLU A 113 1.32 1.92 20.00
C GLU A 113 2.18 0.72 20.44
N GLY A 114 3.50 0.82 20.20
CA GLY A 114 4.35 -0.35 20.30
C GLY A 114 3.93 -1.44 19.29
N ASN A 115 3.46 -2.57 19.80
CA ASN A 115 2.93 -3.69 19.00
C ASN A 115 1.40 -3.82 19.11
N GLU A 116 0.74 -2.90 19.79
CA GLU A 116 -0.70 -2.95 20.03
C GLU A 116 -1.43 -2.07 19.01
N LEU A 117 -2.42 -2.66 18.33
CA LEU A 117 -3.24 -1.97 17.33
C LEU A 117 -4.51 -1.44 17.98
N TYR A 118 -4.77 -0.17 17.79
CA TYR A 118 -6.01 0.51 18.17
C TYR A 118 -6.74 1.04 16.95
N ILE A 119 -8.07 0.97 16.99
CA ILE A 119 -8.96 1.61 16.04
C ILE A 119 -9.81 2.59 16.80
N THR A 120 -9.95 3.81 16.31
CA THR A 120 -10.78 4.84 16.90
C THR A 120 -11.67 5.49 15.86
N GLY A 121 -12.80 5.95 16.29
CA GLY A 121 -13.80 6.63 15.48
C GLY A 121 -14.87 7.25 16.37
N PHE A 122 -15.94 7.74 15.76
CA PHE A 122 -17.05 8.34 16.48
C PHE A 122 -18.28 7.44 16.49
N ALA A 123 -19.02 7.46 17.59
CA ALA A 123 -20.35 6.92 17.69
C ALA A 123 -21.35 8.05 17.35
N ALA A 124 -22.10 7.88 16.26
CA ALA A 124 -23.21 8.78 15.92
C ALA A 124 -24.33 8.70 16.98
N SER A 125 -24.46 7.54 17.63
CA SER A 125 -25.35 7.31 18.77
C SER A 125 -24.61 6.48 19.83
N PRO A 126 -24.06 7.09 20.89
CA PRO A 126 -23.39 6.36 21.96
C PRO A 126 -24.23 5.29 22.64
N ASP A 127 -25.55 5.49 22.75
CA ASP A 127 -26.45 4.50 23.37
C ASP A 127 -26.61 3.27 22.50
N LYS A 128 -26.83 3.43 21.19
CA LYS A 128 -26.85 2.30 20.24
C LYS A 128 -25.50 1.58 20.20
N PHE A 129 -24.41 2.33 20.26
CA PHE A 129 -23.06 1.74 20.29
C PHE A 129 -22.85 0.88 21.55
N ARG A 130 -23.28 1.36 22.71
CA ARG A 130 -23.22 0.55 23.94
C ARG A 130 -24.05 -0.73 23.84
N GLU A 131 -25.26 -0.62 23.31
CA GLU A 131 -26.13 -1.79 23.11
C GLU A 131 -25.51 -2.79 22.13
N PHE A 132 -24.97 -2.31 21.03
CA PHE A 132 -24.26 -3.13 20.07
C PHE A 132 -23.07 -3.87 20.72
N VAL A 133 -22.23 -3.17 21.47
CA VAL A 133 -21.07 -3.78 22.16
C VAL A 133 -21.51 -4.78 23.25
N LYS A 134 -22.60 -4.50 24.00
CA LYS A 134 -23.17 -5.43 24.98
C LYS A 134 -23.65 -6.73 24.36
N ASN A 135 -24.18 -6.69 23.16
CA ASN A 135 -24.60 -7.88 22.43
C ASN A 135 -23.42 -8.73 21.97
N GLU A 136 -22.21 -8.15 21.90
CA GLU A 136 -20.98 -8.82 21.52
C GLU A 136 -20.24 -9.44 22.71
N PHE A 137 -20.27 -8.77 23.86
CA PHE A 137 -19.57 -9.17 25.08
C PHE A 137 -20.57 -9.44 26.19
N GLU A 138 -20.40 -10.55 26.89
CA GLU A 138 -21.19 -10.83 28.09
C GLU A 138 -20.81 -9.83 29.20
N GLY A 139 -21.73 -9.02 29.65
CA GLY A 139 -21.53 -8.09 30.78
C GLY A 139 -22.02 -6.65 30.50
N ASP A 140 -21.74 -5.80 31.45
CA ASP A 140 -22.03 -4.38 31.39
C ASP A 140 -20.74 -3.56 31.32
N PHE A 141 -20.86 -2.37 30.68
CA PHE A 141 -19.77 -1.40 30.69
C PHE A 141 -19.35 -1.04 32.12
N GLN A 142 -18.07 -1.15 32.37
CA GLN A 142 -17.47 -0.67 33.61
C GLN A 142 -17.08 0.79 33.42
N LYS A 143 -17.59 1.66 34.28
CA LYS A 143 -17.30 3.09 34.21
C LYS A 143 -16.21 3.47 35.20
N THR A 144 -15.13 4.05 34.70
CA THR A 144 -14.04 4.61 35.50
C THR A 144 -13.91 6.08 35.12
N GLU A 145 -14.43 6.98 36.01
CA GLU A 145 -14.61 8.40 35.74
C GLU A 145 -15.52 8.65 34.51
N ASP A 146 -14.98 9.16 33.39
CA ASP A 146 -15.71 9.45 32.16
C ASP A 146 -15.43 8.46 31.02
N VAL A 147 -14.64 7.42 31.31
CA VAL A 147 -14.33 6.32 30.35
C VAL A 147 -15.14 5.08 30.74
N GLU A 148 -15.80 4.51 29.75
CA GLU A 148 -16.57 3.27 29.86
C GLU A 148 -15.86 2.17 29.08
N THR A 149 -15.67 0.98 29.66
CA THR A 149 -14.99 -0.15 29.02
C THR A 149 -15.80 -1.43 29.12
N LEU A 150 -15.80 -2.23 28.05
CA LEU A 150 -16.35 -3.58 27.99
C LEU A 150 -15.51 -4.41 27.01
N GLY A 151 -14.88 -5.48 27.50
CA GLY A 151 -13.95 -6.29 26.71
C GLY A 151 -12.82 -5.42 26.13
N ASN A 152 -12.62 -5.51 24.84
CA ASN A 152 -11.59 -4.74 24.12
C ASN A 152 -12.11 -3.39 23.55
N VAL A 153 -13.27 -2.91 24.00
CA VAL A 153 -13.88 -1.66 23.56
C VAL A 153 -13.91 -0.64 24.70
N ALA A 154 -13.57 0.59 24.39
CA ALA A 154 -13.76 1.74 25.28
C ALA A 154 -14.57 2.83 24.60
N LEU A 155 -15.30 3.61 25.40
CA LEU A 155 -16.11 4.75 24.97
C LEU A 155 -15.89 5.91 25.94
N LYS A 156 -15.70 7.13 25.39
CA LYS A 156 -15.73 8.38 26.13
C LYS A 156 -16.50 9.42 25.33
N GLY A 157 -17.61 9.91 25.87
CA GLY A 157 -18.51 10.77 25.11
C GLY A 157 -19.05 10.05 23.88
N ASN A 158 -18.69 10.54 22.70
CA ASN A 158 -19.00 9.92 21.41
C ASN A 158 -17.80 9.27 20.72
N GLN A 159 -16.60 9.36 21.26
CA GLN A 159 -15.42 8.71 20.68
C GLN A 159 -15.23 7.31 21.27
N PHE A 160 -14.94 6.35 20.42
CA PHE A 160 -14.65 4.98 20.84
C PHE A 160 -13.24 4.56 20.45
N TRP A 161 -12.73 3.56 21.16
CA TRP A 161 -11.47 2.84 20.85
C TRP A 161 -11.74 1.33 20.90
N ILE A 162 -11.19 0.63 19.93
CA ILE A 162 -11.17 -0.82 19.88
C ILE A 162 -9.72 -1.26 19.93
N HIS A 163 -9.35 -2.02 20.95
CA HIS A 163 -8.04 -2.66 21.03
C HIS A 163 -8.05 -3.95 20.22
N ALA A 164 -7.36 -3.98 19.10
CA ALA A 164 -7.36 -5.11 18.16
C ALA A 164 -6.38 -6.23 18.55
N SER A 165 -6.01 -6.36 19.83
CA SER A 165 -5.17 -7.44 20.33
C SER A 165 -5.99 -8.66 20.69
N HIS A 166 -5.47 -9.85 20.38
CA HIS A 166 -6.10 -11.13 20.68
C HIS A 166 -6.12 -11.52 22.17
N ARG A 167 -5.48 -10.77 23.05
CA ARG A 167 -5.13 -11.27 24.37
C ARG A 167 -5.59 -10.45 25.56
N ASN A 168 -5.91 -9.18 25.39
CA ASN A 168 -6.17 -8.29 26.52
C ASN A 168 -7.40 -7.43 26.32
N ASP A 169 -8.17 -7.25 27.38
CA ASP A 169 -9.19 -6.22 27.48
C ASP A 169 -8.52 -4.83 27.41
N VAL A 170 -9.26 -3.84 26.92
CA VAL A 170 -8.78 -2.46 26.92
C VAL A 170 -8.72 -1.91 28.35
N SER A 171 -7.58 -1.30 28.70
CA SER A 171 -7.44 -0.65 30.01
C SER A 171 -8.05 0.74 30.00
N ALA A 172 -8.94 1.03 30.97
CA ALA A 172 -9.50 2.38 31.16
C ALA A 172 -8.40 3.42 31.40
N GLU A 173 -7.33 3.06 32.13
CA GLU A 173 -6.19 3.95 32.36
C GLU A 173 -5.46 4.29 31.05
N GLN A 174 -5.31 3.35 30.16
CA GLN A 174 -4.67 3.58 28.87
C GLN A 174 -5.50 4.54 28.01
N ILE A 175 -6.82 4.36 27.96
CA ILE A 175 -7.69 5.28 27.26
C ILE A 175 -7.71 6.68 27.91
N LYS A 176 -7.72 6.75 29.23
CA LYS A 176 -7.55 8.04 29.93
C LYS A 176 -6.26 8.74 29.54
N ARG A 177 -5.16 7.99 29.40
CA ARG A 177 -3.90 8.53 28.89
C ARG A 177 -4.09 9.11 27.49
N PHE A 178 -4.72 8.38 26.55
CA PHE A 178 -4.96 8.86 25.19
C PHE A 178 -5.80 10.15 25.15
N VAL A 179 -6.88 10.19 25.90
CA VAL A 179 -7.77 11.37 25.92
C VAL A 179 -7.25 12.54 26.75
N SER A 180 -6.17 12.33 27.53
CA SER A 180 -5.50 13.39 28.29
C SER A 180 -4.24 13.93 27.62
N LEU A 181 -3.92 13.46 26.40
CA LEU A 181 -2.78 13.97 25.66
C LEU A 181 -2.97 15.46 25.34
N ASN A 182 -1.93 16.24 25.54
CA ASN A 182 -1.87 17.58 24.98
C ASN A 182 -1.28 17.52 23.57
N GLU A 183 -1.38 18.61 22.83
CA GLU A 183 -0.91 18.68 21.45
C GLU A 183 0.54 18.19 21.26
N LYS A 184 1.44 18.50 22.21
CA LYS A 184 2.85 18.08 22.13
C LYS A 184 3.08 16.59 22.36
N LEU A 185 2.17 15.94 23.06
CA LEU A 185 2.22 14.50 23.38
C LEU A 185 1.32 13.67 22.47
N SER A 186 0.53 14.33 21.64
CA SER A 186 -0.30 13.69 20.63
C SER A 186 0.36 13.68 19.25
N PHE A 187 -0.17 12.89 18.34
CA PHE A 187 0.26 12.81 16.94
C PHE A 187 0.12 14.17 16.21
N LEU A 188 -0.66 15.11 16.73
CA LEU A 188 -0.73 16.47 16.19
C LEU A 188 0.63 17.19 16.18
N SER A 189 1.56 16.79 17.05
CA SER A 189 2.95 17.29 17.02
C SER A 189 3.82 16.67 15.92
N ASN A 190 3.37 15.60 15.26
CA ASN A 190 4.08 14.98 14.15
C ASN A 190 4.06 15.89 12.92
N ALA A 191 5.18 16.02 12.25
CA ALA A 191 5.31 16.88 11.07
C ALA A 191 4.41 16.46 9.88
N TYR A 192 3.91 15.22 9.86
CA TYR A 192 2.98 14.72 8.83
C TYR A 192 1.50 14.81 9.26
N SER A 193 1.22 15.24 10.49
CA SER A 193 -0.13 15.24 11.07
C SER A 193 -1.15 16.05 10.25
N GLU A 194 -0.76 17.22 9.74
CA GLU A 194 -1.65 18.08 8.93
C GLU A 194 -2.14 17.37 7.66
N LYS A 195 -1.31 16.52 7.04
CA LYS A 195 -1.71 15.77 5.86
C LYS A 195 -2.70 14.67 6.20
N ILE A 196 -2.47 13.94 7.28
CA ILE A 196 -3.43 12.94 7.76
C ILE A 196 -4.71 13.61 8.26
N ALA A 197 -4.61 14.76 8.94
CA ALA A 197 -5.76 15.46 9.50
C ALA A 197 -6.80 15.84 8.44
N SER A 198 -6.37 16.20 7.24
CA SER A 198 -7.23 16.66 6.15
C SER A 198 -6.91 15.94 4.84
N PHE A 199 -6.93 14.61 4.87
CA PHE A 199 -6.61 13.79 3.71
C PHE A 199 -7.74 13.77 2.66
N SER A 200 -7.34 13.56 1.38
CA SER A 200 -8.28 13.49 0.26
C SER A 200 -8.27 12.13 -0.45
N HIS A 201 -7.42 11.23 0.00
CA HIS A 201 -7.32 9.86 -0.49
C HIS A 201 -8.35 8.96 0.19
N ASP A 202 -8.58 7.78 -0.33
CA ASP A 202 -9.43 6.79 0.33
C ASP A 202 -8.78 6.29 1.62
N ILE A 203 -7.47 6.11 1.57
CA ILE A 203 -6.62 5.74 2.71
C ILE A 203 -5.39 6.63 2.68
N GLU A 204 -5.04 7.19 3.81
CA GLU A 204 -3.78 7.91 4.03
C GLU A 204 -3.08 7.32 5.25
N GLY A 205 -1.77 7.08 5.16
CA GLY A 205 -1.03 6.48 6.26
C GLY A 205 0.37 7.03 6.42
N TRP A 206 0.86 6.91 7.63
CA TRP A 206 2.21 7.24 8.05
C TRP A 206 2.76 6.15 8.95
N ALA A 207 4.05 5.87 8.86
CA ALA A 207 4.73 4.97 9.78
C ALA A 207 6.19 5.36 9.99
N ASN A 208 6.68 5.17 11.22
CA ASN A 208 8.10 5.34 11.53
C ASN A 208 8.90 4.10 11.09
N ILE A 209 9.95 4.29 10.29
CA ILE A 209 10.74 3.20 9.71
C ILE A 209 11.39 2.33 10.79
N SER A 210 11.96 2.92 11.83
CA SER A 210 12.61 2.19 12.91
C SER A 210 11.62 1.31 13.68
N SER A 211 10.41 1.84 13.92
CA SER A 211 9.34 1.12 14.58
C SER A 211 8.82 -0.04 13.74
N LEU A 212 8.65 0.17 12.42
CA LEU A 212 8.28 -0.91 11.49
C LEU A 212 9.33 -2.04 11.47
N TYR A 213 10.63 -1.71 11.47
CA TYR A 213 11.67 -2.73 11.56
C TYR A 213 11.59 -3.51 12.88
N ASN A 214 11.25 -2.85 13.98
CA ASN A 214 11.10 -3.52 15.27
C ASN A 214 9.89 -4.45 15.31
N ALA A 215 8.78 -4.05 14.71
CA ALA A 215 7.53 -4.81 14.65
C ALA A 215 7.56 -5.95 13.60
N SER A 216 8.42 -5.87 12.58
CA SER A 216 8.37 -6.73 11.39
C SER A 216 8.76 -8.20 11.59
N GLY A 217 9.19 -8.63 12.79
CA GLY A 217 9.70 -9.98 13.02
C GLY A 217 10.99 -10.34 12.22
N MET A 218 11.56 -9.39 11.48
CA MET A 218 12.81 -9.57 10.73
C MET A 218 13.97 -9.89 11.66
N SER A 219 14.88 -10.76 11.22
CA SER A 219 16.14 -11.02 11.92
C SER A 219 17.00 -9.76 11.97
N PHE A 220 17.93 -9.69 12.93
CA PHE A 220 18.89 -8.59 13.02
C PHE A 220 19.65 -8.33 11.72
N GLN A 221 20.06 -9.40 11.03
CA GLN A 221 20.77 -9.30 9.77
C GLN A 221 19.88 -8.69 8.66
N GLN A 222 18.61 -9.10 8.57
CA GLN A 222 17.67 -8.53 7.59
C GLN A 222 17.40 -7.05 7.87
N LYS A 223 17.21 -6.67 9.15
CA LYS A 223 17.05 -5.26 9.55
C LYS A 223 18.28 -4.42 9.21
N ALA A 224 19.47 -4.95 9.47
CA ALA A 224 20.73 -4.27 9.15
C ALA A 224 20.91 -4.08 7.63
N MET A 225 20.60 -5.10 6.82
CA MET A 225 20.65 -5.01 5.36
C MET A 225 19.62 -4.00 4.81
N ALA A 226 18.40 -4.05 5.30
CA ALA A 226 17.35 -3.11 4.89
C ALA A 226 17.71 -1.66 5.27
N GLY A 227 18.20 -1.45 6.50
CA GLY A 227 18.67 -0.13 6.96
C GLY A 227 19.87 0.40 6.18
N MET A 228 20.83 -0.45 5.84
CA MET A 228 21.96 -0.07 4.96
C MET A 228 21.49 0.29 3.56
N GLY A 229 20.57 -0.51 2.98
CA GLY A 229 20.00 -0.22 1.67
C GLY A 229 19.26 1.12 1.65
N LEU A 230 18.44 1.36 2.68
CA LEU A 230 17.73 2.63 2.81
C LEU A 230 18.69 3.82 2.96
N ALA A 231 19.74 3.70 3.78
CA ALA A 231 20.74 4.75 3.98
C ALA A 231 21.58 5.04 2.73
N VAL A 232 21.78 4.06 1.84
CA VAL A 232 22.42 4.28 0.53
C VAL A 232 21.49 5.09 -0.37
N LEU A 233 20.20 4.77 -0.36
CA LEU A 233 19.22 5.42 -1.24
C LEU A 233 18.80 6.81 -0.73
N PHE A 234 18.69 7.00 0.59
CA PHE A 234 18.21 8.24 1.19
C PHE A 234 19.13 8.70 2.32
N SER A 235 19.49 9.99 2.34
CA SER A 235 20.40 10.54 3.35
C SER A 235 19.75 10.87 4.68
N ASP A 236 18.42 11.07 4.71
CA ASP A 236 17.67 11.59 5.85
C ASP A 236 16.32 10.88 6.06
N ALA A 237 16.21 9.62 5.60
CA ALA A 237 15.02 8.80 5.77
C ALA A 237 14.71 8.55 7.25
N GLN A 238 13.48 8.83 7.66
CA GLN A 238 12.98 8.58 9.00
C GLN A 238 11.62 7.88 9.00
N ASP A 239 10.72 8.30 8.13
CA ASP A 239 9.34 7.86 8.11
C ASP A 239 8.93 7.44 6.69
N ILE A 240 7.79 6.78 6.58
CA ILE A 240 7.13 6.43 5.34
C ILE A 240 5.72 7.00 5.36
N ALA A 241 5.32 7.63 4.28
CA ALA A 241 3.92 7.96 4.01
C ALA A 241 3.42 7.09 2.86
N PHE A 242 2.15 6.72 2.91
CA PHE A 242 1.50 6.03 1.82
C PHE A 242 0.05 6.47 1.68
N HIS A 243 -0.47 6.38 0.47
CA HIS A 243 -1.90 6.52 0.23
C HIS A 243 -2.38 5.48 -0.77
N ALA A 244 -3.68 5.23 -0.75
CA ALA A 244 -4.34 4.34 -1.69
C ALA A 244 -5.66 4.93 -2.15
N ASP A 245 -5.93 4.81 -3.47
CA ASP A 245 -7.15 5.26 -4.12
C ASP A 245 -7.74 4.16 -4.98
N PHE A 246 -9.00 3.87 -4.75
CA PHE A 246 -9.78 2.94 -5.56
C PHE A 246 -10.47 3.71 -6.68
N LEU A 247 -9.93 3.63 -7.86
CA LEU A 247 -10.37 4.39 -9.03
C LEU A 247 -11.16 3.49 -10.00
N PRO A 248 -11.86 4.06 -11.00
CA PRO A 248 -12.44 3.26 -12.07
C PRO A 248 -11.39 2.39 -12.74
N GLY A 249 -11.60 1.08 -12.73
CA GLY A 249 -10.73 0.07 -13.31
C GLY A 249 -9.39 -0.15 -12.64
N GLN A 250 -9.03 0.55 -11.58
CA GLN A 250 -7.70 0.43 -10.99
C GLN A 250 -7.63 0.78 -9.50
N LEU A 251 -6.72 0.12 -8.79
CA LEU A 251 -6.22 0.52 -7.48
C LEU A 251 -4.87 1.21 -7.67
N LEU A 252 -4.76 2.44 -7.24
CA LEU A 252 -3.51 3.20 -7.19
C LEU A 252 -2.98 3.24 -5.75
N THR A 253 -1.74 2.89 -5.55
CA THR A 253 -1.05 3.04 -4.27
C THR A 253 0.25 3.81 -4.49
N SER A 254 0.53 4.78 -3.65
CA SER A 254 1.79 5.51 -3.64
C SER A 254 2.46 5.42 -2.27
N LEU A 255 3.78 5.33 -2.27
CA LEU A 255 4.60 5.28 -1.07
C LEU A 255 5.75 6.27 -1.23
N SER A 256 5.98 7.09 -0.22
CA SER A 256 7.06 8.08 -0.16
C SER A 256 7.86 7.92 1.12
N VAL A 257 9.18 8.05 1.02
CA VAL A 257 10.08 8.12 2.18
C VAL A 257 10.16 9.58 2.62
N LEU A 258 10.01 9.81 3.93
CA LEU A 258 10.00 11.13 4.53
C LEU A 258 11.20 11.32 5.47
N ASN A 259 11.60 12.58 5.62
CA ASN A 259 12.56 13.00 6.62
C ASN A 259 11.84 13.43 7.93
N SER A 260 12.62 13.80 8.96
CA SER A 260 12.12 14.22 10.27
C SER A 260 11.21 15.46 10.27
N LYS A 261 11.09 16.15 9.14
CA LYS A 261 10.22 17.33 8.97
C LYS A 261 8.92 16.98 8.20
N GLY A 262 8.64 15.71 8.00
CA GLY A 262 7.48 15.26 7.21
C GLY A 262 7.55 15.62 5.72
N ALA A 263 8.69 16.11 5.25
CA ALA A 263 8.96 16.37 3.84
C ALA A 263 9.57 15.13 3.17
N PRO A 264 9.47 14.99 1.84
CA PRO A 264 10.12 13.90 1.13
C PRO A 264 11.62 13.82 1.44
N ALA A 265 12.11 12.62 1.76
CA ALA A 265 13.51 12.37 2.05
C ALA A 265 14.38 12.55 0.80
N LYS A 266 15.61 13.03 1.01
CA LYS A 266 16.53 13.26 -0.09
C LYS A 266 17.05 11.96 -0.66
N PHE A 267 16.77 11.74 -1.94
CA PHE A 267 17.29 10.60 -2.71
C PHE A 267 18.72 10.89 -3.16
N ASN A 268 19.64 9.97 -2.86
CA ASN A 268 21.07 10.19 -3.03
C ASN A 268 21.62 9.86 -4.41
N LEU A 269 20.90 8.99 -5.15
CA LEU A 269 21.41 8.54 -6.44
C LEU A 269 21.02 9.50 -7.56
N PRO A 270 21.88 9.70 -8.56
CA PRO A 270 21.53 10.42 -9.78
C PRO A 270 20.35 9.75 -10.48
N THR A 271 19.35 10.53 -10.83
CA THR A 271 18.14 10.05 -11.50
C THR A 271 18.12 10.50 -12.95
N ASP A 272 17.60 9.64 -13.80
CA ASP A 272 17.23 9.93 -15.18
C ASP A 272 15.81 9.43 -15.43
N ARG A 273 15.23 9.71 -16.59
CA ARG A 273 13.86 9.34 -16.90
C ARG A 273 13.82 8.42 -18.11
N ILE A 274 12.93 7.43 -18.07
CA ILE A 274 12.70 6.48 -19.14
C ILE A 274 12.31 7.21 -20.43
N ASP A 275 13.00 6.90 -21.53
CA ASP A 275 12.56 7.28 -22.87
C ASP A 275 11.38 6.38 -23.28
N VAL A 276 10.19 6.96 -23.19
CA VAL A 276 8.93 6.29 -23.52
C VAL A 276 8.89 5.83 -24.99
N GLY A 277 9.63 6.51 -25.88
CA GLY A 277 9.73 6.13 -27.28
C GLY A 277 10.37 4.75 -27.46
N LEU A 278 11.34 4.39 -26.64
CA LEU A 278 11.94 3.06 -26.69
C LEU A 278 10.96 1.96 -26.22
N VAL A 279 10.18 2.21 -25.18
CA VAL A 279 9.11 1.29 -24.73
C VAL A 279 8.09 1.09 -25.83
N LYS A 280 7.60 2.19 -26.43
CA LYS A 280 6.54 2.16 -27.43
C LYS A 280 6.94 1.41 -28.71
N ASN A 281 8.21 1.52 -29.10
CA ASN A 281 8.67 1.07 -30.41
C ASN A 281 9.53 -0.20 -30.35
N LEU A 282 9.66 -0.88 -29.19
CA LEU A 282 10.48 -2.08 -29.06
C LEU A 282 9.78 -3.30 -29.64
N GLY A 283 8.56 -3.59 -29.20
CA GLY A 283 7.73 -4.71 -29.65
C GLY A 283 6.27 -4.30 -29.79
N GLU A 284 5.42 -5.26 -30.20
CA GLU A 284 3.96 -5.03 -30.30
C GLU A 284 3.25 -5.38 -29.00
N SER A 285 3.65 -6.50 -28.38
CA SER A 285 3.05 -6.98 -27.15
C SER A 285 4.02 -7.86 -26.33
N ALA A 286 3.85 -7.84 -25.00
CA ALA A 286 4.62 -8.64 -24.06
C ALA A 286 3.75 -9.10 -22.89
N ASP A 287 4.26 -10.00 -22.05
CA ASP A 287 3.65 -10.32 -20.76
C ASP A 287 4.29 -9.52 -19.62
N ASN A 288 5.57 -9.17 -19.79
CA ASN A 288 6.29 -8.31 -18.87
C ASN A 288 7.09 -7.29 -19.69
N ILE A 289 7.05 -6.04 -19.25
CA ILE A 289 7.90 -4.95 -19.77
C ILE A 289 8.59 -4.31 -18.59
N ILE A 290 9.92 -4.31 -18.60
CA ILE A 290 10.76 -3.66 -17.59
C ILE A 290 11.57 -2.59 -18.29
N ALA A 291 11.53 -1.36 -17.76
CA ALA A 291 12.34 -0.28 -18.25
C ALA A 291 13.09 0.41 -17.12
N LEU A 292 14.33 0.81 -17.39
CA LEU A 292 15.23 1.44 -16.45
C LEU A 292 16.00 2.55 -17.15
N ALA A 293 16.00 3.75 -16.59
CA ALA A 293 16.83 4.87 -17.04
C ALA A 293 18.13 4.90 -16.22
N ILE A 294 19.27 4.73 -16.91
CA ILE A 294 20.60 4.66 -16.31
C ILE A 294 21.42 5.84 -16.79
N SER A 295 21.81 6.73 -15.87
CA SER A 295 22.77 7.77 -16.20
C SER A 295 24.20 7.31 -15.97
N PRO A 296 25.19 7.80 -16.74
CA PRO A 296 26.60 7.54 -16.49
C PRO A 296 27.04 7.90 -15.06
N LYS A 297 26.45 8.98 -14.50
CA LYS A 297 26.73 9.41 -13.12
C LYS A 297 26.26 8.39 -12.08
N LEU A 298 25.13 7.73 -12.33
CA LEU A 298 24.65 6.64 -11.47
C LEU A 298 25.65 5.49 -11.46
N ILE A 299 26.15 5.09 -12.63
CA ILE A 299 27.14 4.02 -12.75
C ILE A 299 28.45 4.39 -12.06
N GLU A 300 28.96 5.60 -12.28
CA GLU A 300 30.19 6.10 -11.62
C GLU A 300 30.06 6.08 -10.10
N GLN A 301 28.90 6.53 -9.58
CA GLN A 301 28.63 6.51 -8.13
C GLN A 301 28.55 5.07 -7.59
N LEU A 302 27.81 4.19 -8.26
CA LEU A 302 27.72 2.78 -7.87
C LEU A 302 29.08 2.09 -7.90
N GLN A 303 29.90 2.33 -8.92
CA GLN A 303 31.27 1.78 -9.01
C GLN A 303 32.15 2.28 -7.86
N LYS A 304 32.05 3.57 -7.51
CA LYS A 304 32.77 4.13 -6.37
C LYS A 304 32.31 3.51 -5.05
N ASP A 305 30.99 3.47 -4.80
CA ASP A 305 30.43 3.00 -3.53
C ASP A 305 30.60 1.48 -3.32
N LEU A 306 30.66 0.72 -4.42
CA LEU A 306 30.83 -0.74 -4.41
C LEU A 306 32.28 -1.16 -4.59
N GLY A 307 33.10 -0.38 -5.31
CA GLY A 307 34.51 -0.66 -5.55
C GLY A 307 35.35 -0.71 -4.27
N ASP A 308 34.98 0.16 -3.29
CA ASP A 308 35.64 0.16 -1.98
C ASP A 308 35.28 -1.08 -1.12
N LYS A 309 34.30 -1.90 -1.53
CA LYS A 309 33.78 -3.03 -0.74
C LYS A 309 34.26 -4.41 -1.19
N ASN A 310 35.14 -4.52 -2.20
CA ASN A 310 35.64 -5.79 -2.74
C ASN A 310 34.52 -6.85 -2.97
N ILE A 311 33.45 -6.47 -3.66
CA ILE A 311 32.35 -7.39 -3.96
C ILE A 311 32.81 -8.38 -5.04
N PRO A 312 32.81 -9.71 -4.77
CA PRO A 312 33.20 -10.69 -5.74
C PRO A 312 32.38 -10.60 -7.04
N GLY A 313 33.06 -10.59 -8.18
CA GLY A 313 32.43 -10.52 -9.51
C GLY A 313 32.17 -9.10 -10.03
N MET A 314 32.35 -8.05 -9.22
CA MET A 314 32.23 -6.67 -9.70
C MET A 314 33.25 -6.32 -10.79
N ASP A 315 34.46 -6.90 -10.73
CA ASP A 315 35.48 -6.68 -11.75
C ASP A 315 35.04 -7.15 -13.15
N LEU A 316 34.18 -8.15 -13.22
CA LEU A 316 33.61 -8.66 -14.47
C LEU A 316 32.44 -7.81 -14.95
N LEU A 317 31.63 -7.26 -14.02
CA LEU A 317 30.45 -6.45 -14.33
C LEU A 317 30.79 -4.98 -14.61
N ALA A 318 31.82 -4.43 -13.99
CA ALA A 318 32.19 -3.02 -14.10
C ALA A 318 32.39 -2.53 -15.55
N PRO A 319 33.05 -3.27 -16.44
CA PRO A 319 33.22 -2.88 -17.86
C PRO A 319 31.88 -2.83 -18.59
N ALA A 320 30.99 -3.82 -18.36
CA ALA A 320 29.65 -3.87 -18.95
C ALA A 320 28.78 -2.72 -18.46
N LEU A 321 28.73 -2.50 -17.13
CA LEU A 321 27.99 -1.41 -16.53
C LEU A 321 28.48 -0.04 -17.01
N SER A 322 29.79 0.15 -17.20
CA SER A 322 30.35 1.42 -17.66
C SER A 322 29.91 1.83 -19.07
N ALA A 323 29.46 0.87 -19.87
CA ALA A 323 28.93 1.13 -21.21
C ALA A 323 27.50 1.67 -21.23
N LEU A 324 26.76 1.54 -20.14
CA LEU A 324 25.36 1.96 -20.06
C LEU A 324 25.20 3.49 -20.07
N ASP A 325 24.24 3.99 -20.82
CA ASP A 325 23.88 5.43 -20.90
C ASP A 325 22.49 5.60 -21.48
N GLY A 326 21.52 5.89 -20.62
CA GLY A 326 20.13 6.13 -21.02
C GLY A 326 19.18 4.99 -20.70
N THR A 327 18.15 4.83 -21.50
CA THR A 327 17.08 3.89 -21.23
C THR A 327 17.40 2.49 -21.72
N SER A 328 17.16 1.51 -20.84
CA SER A 328 17.15 0.08 -21.19
C SER A 328 15.72 -0.45 -21.03
N VAL A 329 15.26 -1.23 -21.99
CA VAL A 329 13.93 -1.87 -21.98
C VAL A 329 14.09 -3.36 -22.28
N ILE A 330 13.44 -4.19 -21.48
CA ILE A 330 13.39 -5.64 -21.67
C ILE A 330 11.91 -6.04 -21.67
N GLU A 331 11.52 -6.77 -22.69
CA GLU A 331 10.20 -7.38 -22.86
C GLU A 331 10.33 -8.88 -22.80
N MET A 332 9.38 -9.52 -22.14
CA MET A 332 9.35 -10.98 -21.99
C MET A 332 7.96 -11.48 -22.28
N ALA A 333 7.87 -12.57 -23.03
CA ALA A 333 6.68 -13.41 -23.22
C ALA A 333 7.08 -14.87 -23.02
N GLU A 334 6.15 -15.79 -23.18
CA GLU A 334 6.42 -17.22 -23.02
C GLU A 334 7.42 -17.71 -24.09
N GLY A 335 8.60 -18.13 -23.64
CA GLY A 335 9.68 -18.60 -24.54
C GLY A 335 10.30 -17.52 -25.41
N ALA A 336 10.03 -16.24 -25.15
CA ALA A 336 10.55 -15.11 -25.93
C ALA A 336 11.06 -13.98 -25.04
N VAL A 337 12.12 -13.33 -25.51
CA VAL A 337 12.68 -12.11 -24.92
C VAL A 337 13.08 -11.14 -26.03
N LYS A 338 12.81 -9.86 -25.81
CA LYS A 338 13.25 -8.78 -26.69
C LYS A 338 13.74 -7.62 -25.85
N GLY A 339 14.78 -6.94 -26.30
CA GLY A 339 15.27 -5.82 -25.52
C GLY A 339 16.08 -4.83 -26.32
N VAL A 340 16.22 -3.65 -25.72
CA VAL A 340 17.09 -2.57 -26.18
C VAL A 340 17.82 -1.98 -24.99
N VAL A 341 19.13 -1.76 -25.13
CA VAL A 341 19.95 -1.13 -24.12
C VAL A 341 20.67 0.06 -24.73
N SER A 342 20.47 1.23 -24.15
CA SER A 342 21.18 2.44 -24.55
C SER A 342 22.60 2.47 -24.00
N THR A 343 23.57 2.88 -24.82
CA THR A 343 24.98 2.86 -24.47
C THR A 343 25.68 4.16 -24.85
N LYS A 344 26.87 4.38 -24.29
CA LYS A 344 27.77 5.49 -24.68
C LYS A 344 28.29 5.36 -26.13
N GLY A 345 28.03 4.24 -26.80
CA GLY A 345 28.46 3.97 -28.16
C GLY A 345 29.85 3.36 -28.28
N GLU A 346 30.68 3.44 -27.25
CA GLU A 346 32.00 2.85 -27.14
C GLU A 346 32.05 1.75 -26.10
N ALA A 347 33.02 0.84 -26.17
CA ALA A 347 33.23 -0.24 -25.19
C ALA A 347 31.99 -1.15 -24.93
N THR A 348 31.21 -1.41 -25.96
CA THR A 348 29.94 -2.20 -25.83
C THR A 348 30.16 -3.72 -25.85
N ALA A 349 31.39 -4.20 -26.16
CA ALA A 349 31.68 -5.64 -26.29
C ALA A 349 31.35 -6.40 -25.01
N ALA A 350 31.89 -5.97 -23.86
CA ALA A 350 31.65 -6.65 -22.58
C ALA A 350 30.16 -6.68 -22.19
N LEU A 351 29.39 -5.61 -22.49
CA LEU A 351 27.95 -5.57 -22.26
C LEU A 351 27.20 -6.49 -23.23
N SER A 352 27.60 -6.53 -24.49
CA SER A 352 27.05 -7.42 -25.51
C SER A 352 27.28 -8.89 -25.15
N ASP A 353 28.50 -9.23 -24.69
CA ASP A 353 28.88 -10.58 -24.27
C ASP A 353 28.06 -10.99 -23.04
N LEU A 354 27.93 -10.09 -22.03
CA LEU A 354 27.12 -10.32 -20.83
C LEU A 354 25.64 -10.59 -21.16
N ILE A 355 25.04 -9.80 -22.06
CA ILE A 355 23.64 -9.99 -22.49
C ILE A 355 23.49 -11.33 -23.20
N ASN A 356 24.40 -11.61 -24.13
CA ASN A 356 24.42 -12.86 -24.90
C ASN A 356 24.51 -14.09 -23.98
N GLU A 357 25.49 -14.09 -23.06
CA GLU A 357 25.73 -15.21 -22.14
C GLU A 357 24.57 -15.38 -21.13
N THR A 358 24.03 -14.26 -20.63
CA THR A 358 22.97 -14.29 -19.59
C THR A 358 21.62 -14.71 -20.16
N LEU A 359 21.27 -14.21 -21.34
CA LEU A 359 19.95 -14.40 -21.95
C LEU A 359 19.97 -15.42 -23.09
N ASN A 360 21.17 -15.89 -23.51
CA ASN A 360 21.37 -16.79 -24.65
C ASN A 360 20.73 -16.23 -25.95
N VAL A 361 20.97 -14.95 -26.23
CA VAL A 361 20.41 -14.19 -27.36
C VAL A 361 21.50 -13.68 -28.30
N THR A 362 21.12 -13.37 -29.54
CA THR A 362 22.03 -12.66 -30.44
C THR A 362 21.88 -11.16 -30.25
N VAL A 363 22.97 -10.48 -29.91
CA VAL A 363 23.00 -9.04 -29.74
C VAL A 363 23.43 -8.35 -31.03
N THR A 364 22.69 -7.36 -31.48
CA THR A 364 23.02 -6.50 -32.63
C THR A 364 23.20 -5.07 -32.17
N LYS A 365 24.17 -4.36 -32.78
CA LYS A 365 24.46 -2.96 -32.51
C LYS A 365 23.81 -2.07 -33.55
N ASP A 366 23.04 -1.08 -33.09
CA ASP A 366 22.40 -0.07 -33.91
C ASP A 366 22.73 1.34 -33.32
N GLY A 367 23.80 1.95 -33.82
CA GLY A 367 24.31 3.20 -33.29
C GLY A 367 24.74 3.09 -31.82
N LYS A 368 24.01 3.80 -30.94
CA LYS A 368 24.21 3.73 -29.48
C LYS A 368 23.31 2.68 -28.80
N LEU A 369 22.56 1.90 -29.57
CA LEU A 369 21.65 0.90 -29.04
C LEU A 369 22.22 -0.50 -29.26
N LEU A 370 22.14 -1.34 -28.23
CA LEU A 370 22.27 -2.77 -28.35
C LEU A 370 20.85 -3.36 -28.35
N ARG A 371 20.52 -4.09 -29.41
CA ARG A 371 19.24 -4.76 -29.58
C ARG A 371 19.44 -6.25 -29.51
N PHE A 372 18.49 -6.95 -28.91
CA PHE A 372 18.48 -8.41 -28.86
C PHE A 372 17.07 -8.94 -28.89
N GLU A 373 16.92 -10.13 -29.46
CA GLU A 373 15.63 -10.81 -29.51
C GLU A 373 15.82 -12.32 -29.63
N GLN A 374 14.90 -13.07 -29.07
CA GLN A 374 14.78 -14.51 -29.18
C GLN A 374 13.29 -14.90 -29.05
N GLY A 375 12.83 -15.76 -29.94
CA GLY A 375 11.44 -16.20 -29.95
C GLY A 375 10.47 -15.16 -30.53
N GLU A 376 9.21 -15.55 -30.62
CA GLU A 376 8.11 -14.70 -31.10
C GLU A 376 7.40 -14.04 -29.92
N MET A 377 7.33 -12.71 -29.91
CA MET A 377 6.71 -11.95 -28.83
C MET A 377 5.18 -11.99 -28.99
N THR A 378 4.51 -12.77 -28.14
CA THR A 378 3.06 -12.96 -28.13
C THR A 378 2.51 -12.78 -26.71
N GLY A 379 2.49 -11.53 -26.23
CA GLY A 379 2.06 -11.21 -24.88
C GLY A 379 0.67 -10.56 -24.82
N ASN A 380 0.17 -10.38 -23.60
CA ASN A 380 -1.14 -9.81 -23.32
C ASN A 380 -1.14 -8.28 -23.13
N ILE A 381 0.04 -7.67 -22.99
CA ILE A 381 0.20 -6.23 -22.80
C ILE A 381 0.68 -5.61 -24.11
N ARG A 382 -0.10 -4.68 -24.66
CA ARG A 382 0.31 -3.93 -25.84
C ARG A 382 1.17 -2.74 -25.47
N ASN A 383 2.38 -2.67 -26.00
CA ASN A 383 3.35 -1.61 -25.73
C ASN A 383 2.77 -0.21 -25.92
N ALA A 384 2.05 0.03 -27.02
CA ALA A 384 1.44 1.31 -27.33
C ALA A 384 0.40 1.78 -26.29
N GLU A 385 -0.26 0.84 -25.60
CA GLU A 385 -1.29 1.14 -24.59
C GLU A 385 -0.68 1.52 -23.23
N VAL A 386 0.48 0.94 -22.90
CA VAL A 386 1.10 1.10 -21.57
C VAL A 386 2.29 2.04 -21.56
N ALA A 387 2.87 2.39 -22.71
CA ALA A 387 4.11 3.17 -22.79
C ALA A 387 4.04 4.50 -22.04
N ASP A 388 2.92 5.20 -22.10
CA ASP A 388 2.75 6.50 -21.42
C ASP A 388 2.78 6.36 -19.89
N ARG A 389 2.51 5.19 -19.33
CA ARG A 389 2.61 4.92 -17.87
C ARG A 389 4.06 5.00 -17.38
N PHE A 390 5.04 4.75 -18.26
CA PHE A 390 6.47 4.82 -17.93
C PHE A 390 7.01 6.26 -17.87
N LYS A 391 6.19 7.22 -18.30
CA LYS A 391 6.60 8.62 -18.37
C LYS A 391 6.94 9.17 -16.98
N GLY A 392 8.13 9.73 -16.88
CA GLY A 392 8.59 10.34 -15.64
C GLY A 392 9.26 9.37 -14.67
N ALA A 393 9.11 8.06 -14.85
CA ALA A 393 9.76 7.06 -14.00
C ALA A 393 11.27 6.93 -14.31
N MET A 394 12.06 6.58 -13.31
CA MET A 394 13.44 6.13 -13.44
C MET A 394 13.52 4.62 -13.69
N CYS A 395 12.68 3.88 -13.03
CA CYS A 395 12.52 2.44 -13.18
C CYS A 395 11.03 2.13 -13.15
N ALA A 396 10.56 1.29 -14.06
CA ALA A 396 9.18 0.85 -14.05
C ALA A 396 9.03 -0.54 -14.67
N MET A 397 7.98 -1.23 -14.23
CA MET A 397 7.63 -2.54 -14.71
C MET A 397 6.11 -2.64 -14.87
N VAL A 398 5.67 -3.28 -15.93
CA VAL A 398 4.28 -3.75 -16.07
C VAL A 398 4.29 -5.26 -16.30
N THR A 399 3.40 -5.96 -15.61
CA THR A 399 3.28 -7.42 -15.68
C THR A 399 1.83 -7.80 -15.91
N SER A 400 1.56 -8.65 -16.91
CA SER A 400 0.24 -9.22 -17.17
C SER A 400 -0.18 -10.16 -16.04
N SER A 401 -1.47 -10.16 -15.69
CA SER A 401 -2.05 -11.05 -14.69
C SER A 401 -1.85 -12.53 -14.99
N THR A 402 -1.76 -12.90 -16.27
CA THR A 402 -1.54 -14.29 -16.70
C THR A 402 -0.21 -14.89 -16.21
N LYS A 403 0.75 -14.05 -15.78
CA LYS A 403 2.06 -14.47 -15.26
C LYS A 403 2.13 -14.54 -13.73
N PHE A 404 1.08 -14.12 -13.02
CA PHE A 404 0.99 -14.32 -11.56
C PHE A 404 0.52 -15.76 -11.24
N VAL A 405 1.25 -16.75 -11.77
CA VAL A 405 0.97 -18.17 -11.53
C VAL A 405 1.08 -18.47 -10.03
N GLY A 406 -0.03 -18.90 -9.42
CA GLY A 406 -0.12 -19.24 -8.00
C GLY A 406 -0.65 -18.14 -7.08
N HIS A 407 -0.89 -16.94 -7.57
CA HIS A 407 -1.65 -15.91 -6.86
C HIS A 407 -3.09 -15.92 -7.34
N ASP A 408 -3.93 -16.63 -6.59
CA ASP A 408 -5.37 -16.54 -6.75
C ASP A 408 -5.82 -15.15 -6.30
N PHE A 409 -6.12 -14.27 -7.26
CA PHE A 409 -6.76 -12.99 -6.98
C PHE A 409 -8.25 -13.16 -6.61
N ARG A 410 -8.64 -14.34 -6.13
CA ARG A 410 -10.01 -14.67 -5.71
C ARG A 410 -11.06 -14.30 -6.76
N GLY A 411 -10.77 -14.60 -8.03
CA GLY A 411 -11.68 -14.28 -9.14
C GLY A 411 -11.63 -12.82 -9.62
N LEU A 412 -10.87 -11.92 -8.97
CA LEU A 412 -10.72 -10.55 -9.45
C LEU A 412 -10.11 -10.54 -10.86
N PRO A 413 -10.79 -9.93 -11.87
CA PRO A 413 -10.31 -9.91 -13.25
C PRO A 413 -9.18 -8.88 -13.41
N VAL A 414 -8.01 -9.16 -12.82
CA VAL A 414 -6.81 -8.32 -12.94
C VAL A 414 -6.30 -8.39 -14.37
N LYS A 415 -6.09 -7.24 -15.00
CA LYS A 415 -5.48 -7.09 -16.32
C LYS A 415 -3.96 -7.07 -16.21
N ASP A 416 -3.44 -6.14 -15.42
CA ASP A 416 -2.01 -5.94 -15.22
C ASP A 416 -1.70 -5.31 -13.87
N ILE A 417 -0.43 -5.44 -13.45
CA ILE A 417 0.15 -4.69 -12.34
C ILE A 417 1.28 -3.86 -12.91
N PHE A 418 1.24 -2.55 -12.65
CA PHE A 418 2.30 -1.61 -12.96
C PHE A 418 2.96 -1.12 -11.67
N SER A 419 4.28 -1.04 -11.66
CA SER A 419 5.05 -0.42 -10.57
C SER A 419 6.11 0.50 -11.13
N ALA A 420 6.31 1.65 -10.48
CA ALA A 420 7.27 2.65 -10.94
C ALA A 420 7.96 3.37 -9.78
N LEU A 421 9.25 3.61 -9.92
CA LEU A 421 10.02 4.54 -9.11
C LEU A 421 10.06 5.89 -9.82
N ILE A 422 9.43 6.89 -9.22
CA ILE A 422 9.25 8.22 -9.82
C ILE A 422 10.08 9.26 -9.06
N PRO A 423 11.15 9.79 -9.68
CA PRO A 423 11.94 10.85 -9.08
C PRO A 423 11.23 12.21 -9.16
N SER A 424 11.24 12.98 -8.08
CA SER A 424 10.69 14.34 -7.98
C SER A 424 11.58 15.22 -7.11
N GLU A 425 12.15 16.28 -7.67
CA GLU A 425 12.91 17.34 -6.96
C GLU A 425 13.89 16.81 -5.89
N GLY A 426 14.65 15.73 -6.23
CA GLY A 426 15.63 15.12 -5.31
C GLY A 426 15.03 14.12 -4.32
N SER A 427 13.79 13.75 -4.48
CA SER A 427 13.11 12.67 -3.75
C SER A 427 12.70 11.54 -4.69
N MET A 428 12.16 10.47 -4.14
CA MET A 428 11.68 9.29 -4.86
C MET A 428 10.38 8.79 -4.25
N SER A 429 9.41 8.46 -5.10
CA SER A 429 8.21 7.72 -4.71
C SER A 429 8.12 6.40 -5.45
N LEU A 430 7.49 5.41 -4.81
CA LEU A 430 7.06 4.17 -5.44
C LEU A 430 5.57 4.26 -5.71
N GLU A 431 5.16 4.09 -6.95
CA GLU A 431 3.77 3.96 -7.33
C GLU A 431 3.49 2.52 -7.78
N VAL A 432 2.36 1.98 -7.35
CA VAL A 432 1.86 0.67 -7.76
C VAL A 432 0.41 0.82 -8.21
N THR A 433 0.11 0.37 -9.41
CA THR A 433 -1.26 0.35 -9.96
C THR A 433 -1.64 -1.08 -10.30
N VAL A 434 -2.74 -1.56 -9.75
CA VAL A 434 -3.39 -2.82 -10.15
C VAL A 434 -4.57 -2.46 -11.03
N SER A 435 -4.53 -2.87 -12.30
CA SER A 435 -5.60 -2.60 -13.28
C SER A 435 -6.50 -3.82 -13.45
N THR A 436 -7.80 -3.60 -13.70
CA THR A 436 -8.77 -4.67 -14.01
C THR A 436 -9.21 -4.62 -15.46
N GLU A 437 -9.81 -5.72 -15.95
CA GLU A 437 -10.47 -5.80 -17.26
C GLU A 437 -11.74 -4.94 -17.34
N MET A 438 -12.15 -4.31 -16.23
CA MET A 438 -13.37 -3.51 -16.07
C MET A 438 -13.07 -2.02 -15.92
N PRO A 439 -12.56 -1.32 -16.96
CA PRO A 439 -11.97 0.03 -16.84
C PRO A 439 -12.97 1.14 -16.47
N LYS A 440 -14.27 0.89 -16.56
CA LYS A 440 -15.32 1.86 -16.20
C LYS A 440 -15.97 1.60 -14.85
N GLU A 441 -15.76 0.43 -14.29
CA GLU A 441 -16.28 0.06 -12.97
C GLU A 441 -15.24 0.39 -11.90
N ASN A 442 -15.67 0.85 -10.73
CA ASN A 442 -14.74 1.08 -9.64
C ASN A 442 -14.05 -0.24 -9.25
N PHE A 443 -12.74 -0.18 -9.04
CA PHE A 443 -11.91 -1.35 -8.73
C PHE A 443 -12.48 -2.18 -7.58
N LEU A 444 -12.97 -1.52 -6.54
CA LEU A 444 -13.46 -2.25 -5.37
C LEU A 444 -14.85 -2.86 -5.61
N LEU A 445 -15.72 -2.19 -6.36
CA LEU A 445 -16.99 -2.81 -6.77
C LEU A 445 -16.71 -4.08 -7.60
N THR A 446 -15.71 -4.03 -8.48
CA THR A 446 -15.23 -5.20 -9.22
C THR A 446 -14.70 -6.28 -8.27
N PHE A 447 -13.93 -5.90 -7.26
CA PHE A 447 -13.42 -6.83 -6.23
C PHE A 447 -14.56 -7.49 -5.44
N ILE A 448 -15.56 -6.72 -5.02
CA ILE A 448 -16.75 -7.23 -4.31
C ILE A 448 -17.50 -8.23 -5.18
N LYS A 449 -17.77 -7.90 -6.45
CA LYS A 449 -18.46 -8.79 -7.40
C LYS A 449 -17.69 -10.09 -7.65
N SER A 450 -16.38 -10.04 -7.61
CA SER A 450 -15.53 -11.21 -7.83
C SER A 450 -15.52 -12.17 -6.65
N ASN A 451 -15.95 -11.72 -5.47
CA ASN A 451 -16.02 -12.53 -4.26
C ASN A 451 -17.46 -12.97 -3.90
N ASN A 452 -18.45 -12.60 -4.72
CA ASN A 452 -19.82 -13.12 -4.70
C ASN A 452 -19.92 -14.31 -5.67
#